data_f4f1febb84ead260763f0cffe2fe5e72
#
_entry.id   f4f1febb84ead260763f0cffe2fe5e72
#
_cell.length_a   1.000
_cell.length_b   1.000
_cell.length_c   1.000
_cell.angle_alpha   90.00
_cell.angle_beta   90.00
_cell.angle_gamma   90.00
#
_symmetry.space_group_name_H-M   'P 1'
#
loop_
_entity.id
_entity.type
_entity.pdbx_description
1 polymer ?
#
loop_
_entity_poly.entity_id
_entity_poly.type
_entity_poly.pdbx_seq_one_letter_code
_entity_poly.pdbx_strand_id
1 'polypeptide(L)'
;AGKIYMGRTYHTPCEDIQISHCLMENGHGGVTAGSEMAGGVKHVRVSDCLMRNTDRGLRVKTRRGRGKDGVIDDIVFEHVKMEHVGAPFVVNCLYFCDPDGHTDWVQSREKQPVNDGTPYVGNVIFRDVEAEHCGACAGYFLGLPEQPIEHVVMEDVHFTFDSKAKPMQPAMAEGVEECLNRGVIAKFVNHITMKNVTVTGQQGDMLDCEQVAHVEGVEQQ
;
A
#
# COMPACT_ATOMS: atom_id res chain seq x y z
N ALA A 1 -10.67 -10.43 11.16
CA ALA A 1 -9.22 -10.22 11.07
C ALA A 1 -8.57 -10.20 12.47
N GLY A 2 -8.54 -9.09 13.19
CA GLY A 2 -8.09 -9.01 14.57
C GLY A 2 -6.58 -9.08 14.80
N LYS A 3 -6.17 -8.94 16.05
CA LYS A 3 -4.78 -9.06 16.49
C LYS A 3 -4.27 -10.51 16.38
N ILE A 4 -2.96 -10.70 16.55
CA ILE A 4 -2.26 -11.99 16.37
C ILE A 4 -2.99 -13.15 17.12
N TYR A 5 -3.32 -12.93 18.38
CA TYR A 5 -4.03 -13.93 19.18
C TYR A 5 -5.39 -14.32 18.56
N MET A 6 -6.17 -13.32 18.16
CA MET A 6 -7.51 -13.55 17.58
C MET A 6 -7.42 -14.23 16.20
N GLY A 7 -6.49 -13.81 15.36
CA GLY A 7 -6.24 -14.44 14.06
C GLY A 7 -5.89 -15.92 14.21
N ARG A 8 -4.95 -16.23 15.10
CA ARG A 8 -4.51 -17.61 15.36
C ARG A 8 -5.57 -18.50 16.02
N THR A 9 -6.47 -17.90 16.78
CA THR A 9 -7.51 -18.66 17.51
C THR A 9 -8.74 -18.91 16.64
N TYR A 10 -9.19 -17.89 15.92
CA TYR A 10 -10.49 -17.94 15.23
C TYR A 10 -10.38 -18.13 13.73
N HIS A 11 -9.21 -17.87 13.11
CA HIS A 11 -8.96 -18.02 11.67
C HIS A 11 -10.05 -17.38 10.78
N THR A 12 -10.60 -16.25 11.23
CA THR A 12 -11.74 -15.59 10.58
C THR A 12 -11.26 -14.32 9.86
N PRO A 13 -11.30 -14.29 8.52
CA PRO A 13 -10.96 -13.10 7.76
C PRO A 13 -12.05 -12.01 7.81
N CYS A 14 -11.69 -10.79 7.40
CA CYS A 14 -12.61 -9.82 6.83
C CYS A 14 -12.63 -10.04 5.33
N GLU A 15 -13.76 -10.43 4.76
CA GLU A 15 -13.83 -10.75 3.33
C GLU A 15 -15.17 -10.34 2.72
N ASP A 16 -15.21 -10.30 1.37
CA ASP A 16 -16.39 -9.96 0.60
C ASP A 16 -16.96 -8.57 0.95
N ILE A 17 -16.07 -7.57 1.05
CA ILE A 17 -16.41 -6.20 1.47
C ILE A 17 -16.59 -5.33 0.23
N GLN A 18 -17.71 -4.62 0.15
CA GLN A 18 -17.96 -3.58 -0.84
C GLN A 18 -18.08 -2.22 -0.18
N ILE A 19 -17.31 -1.24 -0.66
CA ILE A 19 -17.32 0.15 -0.22
C ILE A 19 -17.58 1.00 -1.47
N SER A 20 -18.72 1.62 -1.56
CA SER A 20 -19.06 2.41 -2.74
C SER A 20 -19.82 3.69 -2.41
N HIS A 21 -19.70 4.69 -3.31
CA HIS A 21 -20.39 5.97 -3.20
C HIS A 21 -20.13 6.69 -1.87
N CYS A 22 -18.90 6.58 -1.36
CA CYS A 22 -18.50 7.15 -0.08
C CYS A 22 -17.57 8.35 -0.26
N LEU A 23 -17.71 9.32 0.65
CA LEU A 23 -16.71 10.37 0.86
C LEU A 23 -15.89 10.02 2.11
N MET A 24 -14.57 9.88 1.94
CA MET A 24 -13.60 9.75 3.02
C MET A 24 -12.81 11.05 3.14
N GLU A 25 -12.93 11.74 4.25
CA GLU A 25 -12.38 13.09 4.39
C GLU A 25 -11.62 13.29 5.70
N ASN A 26 -10.48 13.97 5.63
CA ASN A 26 -9.67 14.41 6.77
C ASN A 26 -9.16 13.27 7.67
N GLY A 27 -8.86 12.10 7.12
CA GLY A 27 -8.42 10.92 7.87
C GLY A 27 -6.97 10.50 7.59
N HIS A 28 -6.48 9.56 8.38
CA HIS A 28 -5.15 8.96 8.18
C HIS A 28 -5.11 7.93 7.04
N GLY A 29 -6.24 7.56 6.47
CA GLY A 29 -6.37 6.70 5.32
C GLY A 29 -7.81 6.66 4.84
N GLY A 30 -8.04 6.68 3.54
CA GLY A 30 -9.35 6.52 2.94
C GLY A 30 -9.91 5.13 3.24
N VAL A 31 -9.22 4.11 2.77
CA VAL A 31 -9.50 2.70 3.14
C VAL A 31 -8.23 2.09 3.73
N THR A 32 -8.36 1.47 4.90
CA THR A 32 -7.22 0.90 5.61
C THR A 32 -7.43 -0.58 5.92
N ALA A 33 -6.55 -1.44 5.42
CA ALA A 33 -6.44 -2.85 5.78
C ALA A 33 -5.29 -3.04 6.77
N GLY A 34 -5.60 -3.45 7.99
CA GLY A 34 -4.62 -3.65 9.05
C GLY A 34 -4.46 -2.44 10.01
N SER A 35 -3.54 -2.57 10.97
CA SER A 35 -2.59 -3.66 11.22
C SER A 35 -3.18 -4.85 11.98
N GLU A 36 -4.41 -4.82 12.41
CA GLU A 36 -5.10 -5.92 13.09
C GLU A 36 -5.74 -6.86 12.06
N MET A 37 -4.90 -7.51 11.24
CA MET A 37 -5.30 -8.29 10.08
C MET A 37 -4.84 -9.77 10.15
N ALA A 38 -4.51 -10.27 11.33
CA ALA A 38 -3.92 -11.60 11.49
C ALA A 38 -4.85 -12.78 11.08
N GLY A 39 -6.15 -12.54 10.89
CA GLY A 39 -7.08 -13.51 10.31
C GLY A 39 -7.31 -13.32 8.81
N GLY A 40 -6.67 -12.33 8.18
CA GLY A 40 -6.80 -12.02 6.75
C GLY A 40 -7.78 -10.89 6.42
N VAL A 41 -7.55 -10.25 5.27
CA VAL A 41 -8.46 -9.27 4.63
C VAL A 41 -8.48 -9.58 3.14
N LYS A 42 -9.62 -9.96 2.58
CA LYS A 42 -9.71 -10.46 1.21
C LYS A 42 -10.96 -9.95 0.49
N HIS A 43 -10.88 -9.95 -0.85
CA HIS A 43 -12.03 -9.64 -1.70
C HIS A 43 -12.69 -8.30 -1.32
N VAL A 44 -11.89 -7.23 -1.27
CA VAL A 44 -12.36 -5.87 -0.98
C VAL A 44 -12.49 -5.10 -2.28
N ARG A 45 -13.66 -4.55 -2.53
CA ARG A 45 -13.96 -3.68 -3.68
C ARG A 45 -14.29 -2.29 -3.18
N VAL A 46 -13.54 -1.31 -3.66
CA VAL A 46 -13.78 0.11 -3.40
C VAL A 46 -14.09 0.77 -4.71
N SER A 47 -15.30 1.30 -4.88
CA SER A 47 -15.70 1.90 -6.14
C SER A 47 -16.49 3.20 -5.97
N ASP A 48 -16.40 4.06 -6.97
CA ASP A 48 -17.20 5.29 -7.06
C ASP A 48 -17.07 6.16 -5.79
N CYS A 49 -15.87 6.24 -5.24
CA CYS A 49 -15.57 6.93 -3.99
C CYS A 49 -14.73 8.20 -4.22
N LEU A 50 -14.89 9.16 -3.33
CA LEU A 50 -14.04 10.35 -3.24
C LEU A 50 -13.26 10.33 -1.93
N MET A 51 -11.93 10.46 -2.02
CA MET A 51 -11.04 10.64 -0.87
C MET A 51 -10.46 12.04 -0.90
N ARG A 52 -10.55 12.77 0.20
CA ARG A 52 -10.11 14.16 0.26
C ARG A 52 -9.36 14.47 1.54
N ASN A 53 -8.23 15.16 1.42
CA ASN A 53 -7.42 15.59 2.58
C ASN A 53 -7.07 14.42 3.51
N THR A 54 -6.85 13.23 2.99
CA THR A 54 -6.39 12.09 3.79
C THR A 54 -4.88 11.93 3.65
N ASP A 55 -4.22 11.41 4.69
CA ASP A 55 -2.78 11.15 4.60
C ASP A 55 -2.48 10.11 3.51
N ARG A 56 -3.32 9.09 3.39
CA ARG A 56 -3.22 8.02 2.37
C ARG A 56 -4.59 7.69 1.81
N GLY A 57 -4.63 7.26 0.56
CA GLY A 57 -5.85 6.74 -0.06
C GLY A 57 -6.08 5.28 0.36
N LEU A 58 -5.41 4.31 -0.27
CA LEU A 58 -5.29 2.96 0.27
C LEU A 58 -4.13 2.91 1.27
N ARG A 59 -4.37 2.27 2.40
CA ARG A 59 -3.35 2.03 3.41
C ARG A 59 -3.36 0.58 3.88
N VAL A 60 -2.48 -0.25 3.34
CA VAL A 60 -2.24 -1.62 3.81
C VAL A 60 -1.12 -1.61 4.86
N LYS A 61 -1.37 -2.22 6.02
CA LYS A 61 -0.42 -2.28 7.13
C LYS A 61 -0.32 -3.71 7.64
N THR A 62 0.85 -4.31 7.49
CA THR A 62 1.17 -5.60 8.08
C THR A 62 2.64 -5.66 8.50
N ARG A 63 3.06 -6.72 9.14
CA ARG A 63 4.45 -6.95 9.54
C ARG A 63 4.70 -8.40 9.92
N ARG A 64 5.96 -8.77 9.98
CA ARG A 64 6.38 -10.04 10.60
C ARG A 64 5.71 -10.22 11.96
N GLY A 65 5.33 -11.42 12.29
CA GLY A 65 4.59 -11.78 13.50
C GLY A 65 3.07 -11.75 13.35
N ARG A 66 2.50 -11.18 12.28
CA ARG A 66 1.04 -11.20 12.06
C ARG A 66 0.50 -12.59 11.76
N GLY A 67 1.32 -13.47 11.21
CA GLY A 67 0.98 -14.87 11.01
C GLY A 67 0.66 -15.20 9.56
N LYS A 68 0.74 -16.49 9.24
CA LYS A 68 0.47 -17.02 7.89
C LYS A 68 -1.00 -16.87 7.44
N ASP A 69 -1.93 -16.77 8.39
CA ASP A 69 -3.34 -16.49 8.09
C ASP A 69 -3.57 -14.99 7.85
N GLY A 70 -2.56 -14.17 8.14
CA GLY A 70 -2.54 -12.75 7.84
C GLY A 70 -2.33 -12.49 6.36
N VAL A 71 -3.30 -12.91 5.54
CA VAL A 71 -3.32 -12.73 4.09
C VAL A 71 -4.13 -11.49 3.75
N ILE A 72 -3.51 -10.55 3.03
CA ILE A 72 -4.22 -9.42 2.41
C ILE A 72 -4.19 -9.68 0.91
N ASP A 73 -5.34 -9.92 0.30
CA ASP A 73 -5.40 -10.30 -1.11
C ASP A 73 -6.68 -9.81 -1.78
N ASP A 74 -6.58 -9.58 -3.09
CA ASP A 74 -7.69 -9.18 -3.93
C ASP A 74 -8.37 -7.89 -3.42
N ILE A 75 -7.55 -6.85 -3.26
CA ILE A 75 -7.99 -5.49 -2.91
C ILE A 75 -8.07 -4.68 -4.20
N VAL A 76 -9.26 -4.22 -4.57
CA VAL A 76 -9.50 -3.49 -5.82
C VAL A 76 -10.09 -2.11 -5.54
N PHE A 77 -9.47 -1.11 -6.15
CA PHE A 77 -9.95 0.27 -6.25
C PHE A 77 -10.28 0.56 -7.70
N GLU A 78 -11.50 0.97 -7.97
CA GLU A 78 -11.92 1.35 -9.32
C GLU A 78 -12.87 2.56 -9.29
N HIS A 79 -12.77 3.43 -10.30
CA HIS A 79 -13.53 4.68 -10.39
C HIS A 79 -13.38 5.53 -9.10
N VAL A 80 -12.17 5.70 -8.60
CA VAL A 80 -11.90 6.44 -7.36
C VAL A 80 -11.22 7.76 -7.68
N LYS A 81 -11.76 8.83 -7.10
CA LYS A 81 -11.14 10.15 -7.15
C LYS A 81 -10.48 10.46 -5.80
N MET A 82 -9.26 11.01 -5.86
CA MET A 82 -8.49 11.44 -4.70
C MET A 82 -8.06 12.89 -4.87
N GLU A 83 -8.31 13.73 -3.87
CA GLU A 83 -7.97 15.15 -3.88
C GLU A 83 -7.15 15.50 -2.64
N HIS A 84 -5.96 16.08 -2.81
CA HIS A 84 -5.06 16.43 -1.71
C HIS A 84 -4.75 15.24 -0.78
N VAL A 85 -4.52 14.08 -1.37
CA VAL A 85 -4.09 12.87 -0.64
C VAL A 85 -2.57 12.81 -0.61
N GLY A 86 -1.99 12.69 0.59
CA GLY A 86 -0.54 12.74 0.76
C GLY A 86 0.20 11.63 0.01
N ALA A 87 -0.24 10.39 0.14
CA ALA A 87 0.24 9.24 -0.62
C ALA A 87 -0.94 8.35 -1.03
N PRO A 88 -1.41 8.41 -2.29
CA PRO A 88 -2.57 7.66 -2.76
C PRO A 88 -2.55 6.17 -2.45
N PHE A 89 -1.44 5.48 -2.72
CA PHE A 89 -1.35 4.04 -2.56
C PHE A 89 -0.19 3.65 -1.66
N VAL A 90 -0.48 3.06 -0.51
CA VAL A 90 0.55 2.62 0.44
C VAL A 90 0.31 1.18 0.87
N VAL A 91 1.29 0.31 0.58
CA VAL A 91 1.39 -1.04 1.12
C VAL A 91 2.66 -1.13 1.94
N ASN A 92 2.54 -1.41 3.23
CA ASN A 92 3.66 -1.46 4.16
C ASN A 92 3.67 -2.77 4.95
N CYS A 93 4.62 -3.64 4.62
CA CYS A 93 4.84 -4.92 5.29
C CYS A 93 5.88 -4.88 6.42
N LEU A 94 6.34 -3.68 6.78
CA LEU A 94 7.27 -3.42 7.90
C LEU A 94 6.67 -2.43 8.90
N TYR A 95 5.33 -2.44 9.04
CA TYR A 95 4.61 -1.47 9.85
C TYR A 95 5.03 -1.53 11.32
N PHE A 96 5.55 -0.44 11.85
CA PHE A 96 5.86 -0.33 13.26
C PHE A 96 4.61 0.15 14.05
N CYS A 97 4.02 -0.69 14.80
CA CYS A 97 3.09 -0.34 15.86
C CYS A 97 3.29 -1.34 16.99
N ASP A 98 2.96 -0.98 18.19
CA ASP A 98 3.29 -1.73 19.39
C ASP A 98 4.81 -1.88 19.61
N PRO A 99 5.30 -2.11 20.81
CA PRO A 99 6.74 -2.20 21.08
C PRO A 99 7.49 -3.26 20.27
N ASP A 100 6.84 -4.38 19.98
CA ASP A 100 7.42 -5.46 19.17
C ASP A 100 7.55 -5.12 17.67
N GLY A 101 6.81 -4.12 17.19
CA GLY A 101 6.91 -3.61 15.83
C GLY A 101 8.22 -2.89 15.53
N HIS A 102 8.91 -2.40 16.54
CA HIS A 102 10.19 -1.70 16.44
C HIS A 102 11.41 -2.60 16.61
N THR A 103 11.22 -3.92 16.74
CA THR A 103 12.33 -4.85 16.86
C THR A 103 13.12 -4.99 15.57
N ASP A 104 14.44 -5.25 15.69
CA ASP A 104 15.32 -5.47 14.54
C ASP A 104 14.78 -6.57 13.63
N TRP A 105 14.20 -7.62 14.20
CA TRP A 105 13.59 -8.71 13.43
C TRP A 105 12.42 -8.23 12.56
N VAL A 106 11.51 -7.42 13.10
CA VAL A 106 10.37 -6.91 12.34
C VAL A 106 10.81 -5.92 11.27
N GLN A 107 11.76 -5.04 11.58
CA GLN A 107 12.20 -3.97 10.70
C GLN A 107 13.32 -4.36 9.73
N SER A 108 13.90 -5.56 9.86
CA SER A 108 14.99 -6.02 9.01
C SER A 108 14.65 -6.00 7.53
N ARG A 109 15.56 -5.45 6.73
CA ARG A 109 15.53 -5.51 5.26
C ARG A 109 16.26 -6.75 4.70
N GLU A 110 16.84 -7.55 5.58
CA GLU A 110 17.46 -8.80 5.23
C GLU A 110 16.42 -9.90 5.13
N LYS A 111 16.61 -10.80 4.16
CA LYS A 111 15.72 -11.94 3.94
C LYS A 111 15.71 -12.86 5.16
N GLN A 112 14.55 -13.08 5.73
CA GLN A 112 14.33 -13.97 6.85
C GLN A 112 13.72 -15.30 6.37
N PRO A 113 13.81 -16.39 7.14
CA PRO A 113 13.06 -17.60 6.84
C PRO A 113 11.55 -17.34 6.89
N VAL A 114 10.83 -17.77 5.86
CA VAL A 114 9.36 -17.81 5.88
C VAL A 114 8.90 -18.80 6.95
N ASN A 115 8.01 -18.38 7.82
CA ASN A 115 7.50 -19.19 8.93
C ASN A 115 6.05 -18.86 9.27
N ASP A 116 5.51 -19.50 10.29
CA ASP A 116 4.11 -19.29 10.73
C ASP A 116 3.80 -17.84 11.18
N GLY A 117 4.81 -16.99 11.33
CA GLY A 117 4.66 -15.56 11.63
C GLY A 117 4.66 -14.66 10.41
N THR A 118 4.96 -15.18 9.21
CA THR A 118 5.13 -14.38 7.99
C THR A 118 3.78 -14.11 7.34
N PRO A 119 3.32 -12.85 7.21
CA PRO A 119 2.10 -12.50 6.50
C PRO A 119 2.32 -12.51 4.98
N TYR A 120 1.24 -12.50 4.24
CA TYR A 120 1.25 -12.44 2.78
C TYR A 120 0.41 -11.27 2.27
N VAL A 121 0.93 -10.56 1.27
CA VAL A 121 0.16 -9.57 0.50
C VAL A 121 0.13 -10.01 -0.95
N GLY A 122 -1.06 -10.32 -1.45
CA GLY A 122 -1.32 -10.79 -2.80
C GLY A 122 -1.53 -9.66 -3.78
N ASN A 123 -2.70 -9.66 -4.41
CA ASN A 123 -3.04 -8.72 -5.48
C ASN A 123 -3.64 -7.43 -4.93
N VAL A 124 -3.07 -6.29 -5.35
CA VAL A 124 -3.60 -4.96 -5.08
C VAL A 124 -3.77 -4.24 -6.42
N ILE A 125 -5.00 -3.87 -6.75
CA ILE A 125 -5.39 -3.46 -8.09
C ILE A 125 -6.04 -2.09 -8.05
N PHE A 126 -5.57 -1.19 -8.91
CA PHE A 126 -6.09 0.16 -9.10
C PHE A 126 -6.48 0.35 -10.56
N ARG A 127 -7.74 0.68 -10.82
CA ARG A 127 -8.27 0.94 -12.15
C ARG A 127 -9.09 2.22 -12.17
N ASP A 128 -8.90 3.02 -13.22
CA ASP A 128 -9.63 4.26 -13.39
C ASP A 128 -9.61 5.11 -12.10
N VAL A 129 -8.39 5.52 -11.73
CA VAL A 129 -8.15 6.32 -10.52
C VAL A 129 -7.53 7.65 -10.90
N GLU A 130 -8.18 8.74 -10.48
CA GLU A 130 -7.63 10.09 -10.57
C GLU A 130 -7.15 10.55 -9.19
N ALA A 131 -5.88 10.86 -9.04
CA ALA A 131 -5.29 11.36 -7.81
C ALA A 131 -4.66 12.74 -8.05
N GLU A 132 -5.39 13.78 -7.66
CA GLU A 132 -5.01 15.17 -7.90
C GLU A 132 -4.41 15.80 -6.64
N HIS A 133 -3.39 16.64 -6.86
CA HIS A 133 -2.74 17.38 -5.78
C HIS A 133 -2.14 16.49 -4.69
N CYS A 134 -1.49 15.41 -5.10
CA CYS A 134 -0.77 14.51 -4.19
C CYS A 134 0.40 15.22 -3.49
N GLY A 135 0.86 14.64 -2.39
CA GLY A 135 1.95 15.23 -1.59
C GLY A 135 3.27 14.47 -1.69
N ALA A 136 3.40 13.39 -0.94
CA ALA A 136 4.66 12.67 -0.78
C ALA A 136 5.09 11.90 -2.04
N CYS A 137 4.24 11.00 -2.50
CA CYS A 137 4.49 10.14 -3.64
C CYS A 137 3.17 9.64 -4.26
N ALA A 138 3.23 9.17 -5.49
CA ALA A 138 2.11 8.54 -6.17
C ALA A 138 1.74 7.18 -5.51
N GLY A 139 2.75 6.38 -5.21
CA GLY A 139 2.59 5.11 -4.52
C GLY A 139 3.83 4.71 -3.73
N TYR A 140 3.64 3.97 -2.64
CA TYR A 140 4.72 3.43 -1.83
C TYR A 140 4.44 1.97 -1.47
N PHE A 141 5.16 1.05 -2.10
CA PHE A 141 5.00 -0.39 -1.94
C PHE A 141 6.24 -0.98 -1.28
N LEU A 142 6.10 -1.43 -0.04
CA LEU A 142 7.17 -1.97 0.78
C LEU A 142 6.80 -3.37 1.25
N GLY A 143 7.24 -4.38 0.51
CA GLY A 143 7.07 -5.80 0.84
C GLY A 143 8.06 -6.30 1.89
N LEU A 144 8.04 -7.61 2.13
CA LEU A 144 9.09 -8.32 2.88
C LEU A 144 10.10 -8.94 1.91
N PRO A 145 11.40 -8.95 2.23
CA PRO A 145 12.40 -9.58 1.35
C PRO A 145 12.15 -11.08 1.11
N GLU A 146 11.62 -11.78 2.11
CA GLU A 146 11.29 -13.21 2.04
C GLU A 146 9.90 -13.51 1.48
N GLN A 147 8.99 -12.55 1.56
CA GLN A 147 7.61 -12.66 1.12
C GLN A 147 7.20 -11.33 0.47
N PRO A 148 7.68 -11.06 -0.76
CA PRO A 148 7.35 -9.83 -1.47
C PRO A 148 5.85 -9.66 -1.68
N ILE A 149 5.40 -8.42 -1.92
CA ILE A 149 4.05 -8.17 -2.43
C ILE A 149 3.93 -8.89 -3.76
N GLU A 150 2.88 -9.68 -3.94
CA GLU A 150 2.76 -10.54 -5.13
C GLU A 150 2.54 -9.74 -6.39
N HIS A 151 1.52 -8.89 -6.44
CA HIS A 151 1.22 -8.13 -7.64
C HIS A 151 0.57 -6.78 -7.33
N VAL A 152 1.13 -5.74 -7.88
CA VAL A 152 0.56 -4.39 -7.92
C VAL A 152 0.14 -4.09 -9.36
N VAL A 153 -1.13 -3.80 -9.58
CA VAL A 153 -1.68 -3.47 -10.89
C VAL A 153 -2.21 -2.05 -10.88
N MET A 154 -1.79 -1.24 -11.83
CA MET A 154 -2.29 0.10 -12.09
C MET A 154 -2.71 0.21 -13.55
N GLU A 155 -4.00 0.42 -13.81
CA GLU A 155 -4.58 0.58 -15.15
C GLU A 155 -5.41 1.86 -15.19
N ASP A 156 -5.14 2.74 -16.16
CA ASP A 156 -5.82 4.03 -16.30
C ASP A 156 -5.76 4.85 -14.98
N VAL A 157 -4.54 5.11 -14.50
CA VAL A 157 -4.29 5.81 -13.23
C VAL A 157 -3.48 7.07 -13.46
N HIS A 158 -3.99 8.19 -12.98
CA HIS A 158 -3.40 9.50 -13.23
C HIS A 158 -3.11 10.24 -11.93
N PHE A 159 -1.86 10.73 -11.79
CA PHE A 159 -1.41 11.45 -10.62
C PHE A 159 -0.95 12.87 -10.99
N THR A 160 -1.33 13.83 -10.17
CA THR A 160 -0.73 15.18 -10.16
C THR A 160 -0.29 15.54 -8.76
N PHE A 161 0.70 16.43 -8.64
CA PHE A 161 1.24 16.84 -7.34
C PHE A 161 0.87 18.29 -7.00
N ASP A 162 0.71 18.55 -5.70
CA ASP A 162 0.53 19.90 -5.18
C ASP A 162 1.91 20.59 -5.04
N SER A 163 2.08 21.71 -5.72
CA SER A 163 3.30 22.53 -5.63
C SER A 163 3.52 23.13 -4.23
N LYS A 164 2.53 23.11 -3.37
CA LYS A 164 2.58 23.62 -1.99
C LYS A 164 2.65 22.49 -0.94
N ALA A 165 2.68 21.23 -1.38
CA ALA A 165 2.81 20.10 -0.48
C ALA A 165 4.09 20.21 0.36
N LYS A 166 4.05 19.58 1.53
CA LYS A 166 5.22 19.46 2.40
C LYS A 166 5.72 18.02 2.39
N PRO A 167 7.02 17.80 2.61
CA PRO A 167 7.54 16.46 2.79
C PRO A 167 6.76 15.71 3.88
N MET A 168 6.51 14.45 3.64
CA MET A 168 5.91 13.56 4.63
C MET A 168 6.43 12.14 4.46
N GLN A 169 6.43 11.39 5.55
CA GLN A 169 6.78 9.97 5.54
C GLN A 169 5.63 9.16 4.91
N PRO A 170 5.83 8.49 3.76
CA PRO A 170 4.74 7.78 3.09
C PRO A 170 4.27 6.54 3.87
N ALA A 171 5.19 5.85 4.56
CA ALA A 171 4.91 4.64 5.30
C ALA A 171 5.56 4.65 6.69
N MET A 172 4.88 4.11 7.69
CA MET A 172 5.35 4.03 9.07
C MET A 172 6.20 2.75 9.23
N ALA A 173 7.48 2.84 8.88
CA ALA A 173 8.50 1.81 9.09
C ALA A 173 9.85 2.48 9.36
N GLU A 174 10.76 1.79 10.06
CA GLU A 174 12.09 2.32 10.32
C GLU A 174 12.85 2.55 9.01
N GLY A 175 13.61 3.63 8.94
CA GLY A 175 14.42 3.98 7.78
C GLY A 175 13.62 4.40 6.53
N VAL A 176 12.32 4.68 6.66
CA VAL A 176 11.54 5.35 5.62
C VAL A 176 11.67 6.84 5.81
N GLU A 177 12.29 7.50 4.84
CA GLU A 177 12.48 8.94 4.86
C GLU A 177 11.25 9.69 4.38
N GLU A 178 11.15 10.96 4.78
CA GLU A 178 10.17 11.86 4.19
C GLU A 178 10.47 12.08 2.71
N CYS A 179 9.45 12.13 1.90
CA CYS A 179 9.57 12.45 0.49
C CYS A 179 8.51 13.48 0.05
N LEU A 180 8.77 14.09 -1.09
CA LEU A 180 7.93 15.12 -1.67
C LEU A 180 7.85 14.92 -3.18
N ASN A 181 6.65 14.84 -3.71
CA ASN A 181 6.37 14.75 -5.14
C ASN A 181 7.18 13.63 -5.84
N ARG A 182 7.29 12.46 -5.22
CA ARG A 182 7.97 11.32 -5.84
C ARG A 182 6.95 10.49 -6.66
N GLY A 183 7.44 9.85 -7.69
CA GLY A 183 6.67 8.86 -8.43
C GLY A 183 6.27 7.66 -7.57
N VAL A 184 6.14 6.52 -8.18
CA VAL A 184 5.89 5.24 -7.48
C VAL A 184 7.22 4.71 -6.96
N ILE A 185 7.27 4.37 -5.67
CA ILE A 185 8.43 3.74 -5.02
C ILE A 185 8.03 2.31 -4.65
N ALA A 186 8.78 1.33 -5.14
CA ALA A 186 8.48 -0.07 -4.93
C ALA A 186 9.71 -0.86 -4.46
N LYS A 187 9.57 -1.54 -3.32
CA LYS A 187 10.62 -2.36 -2.72
C LYS A 187 10.06 -3.73 -2.34
N PHE A 188 10.73 -4.79 -2.74
CA PHE A 188 10.33 -6.17 -2.49
C PHE A 188 8.91 -6.46 -3.05
N VAL A 189 8.76 -6.36 -4.36
CA VAL A 189 7.53 -6.66 -5.09
C VAL A 189 7.83 -7.67 -6.19
N ASN A 190 7.00 -8.70 -6.35
CA ASN A 190 7.19 -9.69 -7.41
C ASN A 190 6.81 -9.12 -8.77
N HIS A 191 5.61 -8.56 -8.90
CA HIS A 191 5.12 -8.03 -10.16
C HIS A 191 4.53 -6.63 -10.02
N ILE A 192 4.86 -5.74 -10.95
CA ILE A 192 4.22 -4.45 -11.13
C ILE A 192 3.73 -4.37 -12.58
N THR A 193 2.44 -4.14 -12.77
CA THR A 193 1.85 -3.85 -14.07
C THR A 193 1.36 -2.40 -14.08
N MET A 194 1.83 -1.61 -15.05
CA MET A 194 1.43 -0.23 -15.24
C MET A 194 0.94 -0.04 -16.68
N LYS A 195 -0.34 0.19 -16.87
CA LYS A 195 -0.95 0.41 -18.16
C LYS A 195 -1.69 1.74 -18.18
N ASN A 196 -1.33 2.63 -19.10
CA ASN A 196 -1.86 3.98 -19.16
C ASN A 196 -1.78 4.70 -17.80
N VAL A 197 -0.58 4.71 -17.20
CA VAL A 197 -0.30 5.39 -15.94
C VAL A 197 0.48 6.67 -16.22
N THR A 198 0.00 7.79 -15.70
CA THR A 198 0.70 9.06 -15.80
C THR A 198 0.98 9.65 -14.42
N VAL A 199 2.17 10.19 -14.27
CA VAL A 199 2.58 10.93 -13.08
C VAL A 199 3.09 12.29 -13.53
N THR A 200 2.43 13.36 -13.12
CA THR A 200 2.77 14.72 -13.58
C THR A 200 3.21 15.59 -12.42
N GLY A 201 4.37 16.22 -12.59
CA GLY A 201 4.96 17.12 -11.58
C GLY A 201 5.81 16.41 -10.53
N GLN A 202 6.17 15.16 -10.77
CA GLN A 202 7.07 14.41 -9.88
C GLN A 202 8.52 14.93 -9.95
N GLN A 203 9.24 14.67 -8.87
CA GLN A 203 10.67 14.80 -8.76
C GLN A 203 11.35 13.44 -8.93
N GLY A 204 12.22 13.33 -9.93
CA GLY A 204 12.90 12.07 -10.27
C GLY A 204 12.03 11.14 -11.13
N ASP A 205 12.34 9.87 -11.11
CA ASP A 205 11.73 8.86 -11.97
C ASP A 205 10.24 8.63 -11.63
N MET A 206 9.47 8.24 -12.65
CA MET A 206 8.08 7.84 -12.47
C MET A 206 7.95 6.58 -11.60
N LEU A 207 8.90 5.67 -11.74
CA LEU A 207 8.96 4.43 -10.98
C LEU A 207 10.39 4.19 -10.46
N ASP A 208 10.54 4.11 -9.14
CA ASP A 208 11.78 3.80 -8.43
C ASP A 208 11.67 2.39 -7.81
N CYS A 209 12.47 1.45 -8.29
CA CYS A 209 12.39 0.03 -7.95
C CYS A 209 13.64 -0.47 -7.21
N GLU A 210 13.42 -1.17 -6.10
CA GLU A 210 14.45 -1.93 -5.39
C GLU A 210 13.96 -3.37 -5.15
N GLN A 211 14.66 -4.35 -5.68
CA GLN A 211 14.27 -5.77 -5.58
C GLN A 211 12.82 -6.04 -6.06
N VAL A 212 12.51 -5.54 -7.24
CA VAL A 212 11.28 -5.84 -7.98
C VAL A 212 11.62 -6.86 -9.06
N ALA A 213 10.90 -7.98 -9.09
CA ALA A 213 11.25 -9.07 -10.00
C ALA A 213 10.82 -8.81 -11.44
N HIS A 214 9.60 -8.29 -11.62
CA HIS A 214 9.05 -8.02 -12.95
C HIS A 214 8.30 -6.69 -12.99
N VAL A 215 8.53 -5.91 -14.05
CA VAL A 215 7.82 -4.66 -14.32
C VAL A 215 7.31 -4.70 -15.76
N GLU A 216 6.02 -4.46 -15.95
CA GLU A 216 5.37 -4.43 -17.25
C GLU A 216 4.67 -3.09 -17.50
N GLY A 217 4.67 -2.65 -18.78
CA GLY A 217 3.87 -1.52 -19.24
C GLY A 217 4.43 -0.14 -18.95
N VAL A 218 5.64 -0.02 -18.37
CA VAL A 218 6.32 1.27 -18.21
C VAL A 218 6.94 1.64 -19.55
N GLU A 219 6.39 2.62 -20.24
CA GLU A 219 7.07 3.23 -21.39
C GLU A 219 8.29 3.99 -20.88
N GLN A 220 9.47 3.56 -21.31
CA GLN A 220 10.71 4.32 -21.08
C GLN A 220 10.60 5.66 -21.85
N GLN A 221 10.48 6.75 -21.13
CA GLN A 221 10.59 8.10 -21.68
C GLN A 221 12.05 8.49 -21.88
#